data_722183ae0c8c1dbe3d69143f3c535e39
#
_entry.id   722183ae0c8c1dbe3d69143f3c535e39
#
_cell.length_a   1.000
_cell.length_b   1.000
_cell.length_c   1.000
_cell.angle_alpha   90.00
_cell.angle_beta   90.00
_cell.angle_gamma   90.00
#
_symmetry.space_group_name_H-M   'P 1'
#
loop_
_entity.id
_entity.type
_entity.pdbx_description
1 polymer ?
#
loop_
_entity_poly.entity_id
_entity_poly.type
_entity_poly.pdbx_seq_one_letter_code
_entity_poly.pdbx_strand_id
1 'polypeptide(L)'
;MSWIGLDDTDSPEGGCTTWDMHILLTHLEENGFRLVGAPRLVRLWPHAPRRTRGNAALSAEIVPVELGKMDDRTDEHHAANQNEVSQESNLHTILEQWFTQRFQHLSQITHPDDGTTPSPTLVWSREKLPADWYWSAVREWVEPASRLTALEELEGTQVWSVGRIDGVVGASSAIAWPADRDWTWEATAWRMAENIGADRKVPSESVAEMAELFSGTILNRDPNAGRSLIAPRTPCPVLYGIRAEDEQSA
;
A
#
# COMPACT_ATOMS: atom_id res chain seq x y z
N MET A 1 -11.45 -12.05 -2.64
CA MET A 1 -10.07 -11.65 -2.27
C MET A 1 -9.61 -10.65 -3.31
N SER A 2 -9.07 -9.51 -2.92
CA SER A 2 -8.54 -8.51 -3.86
C SER A 2 -7.42 -7.70 -3.21
N TRP A 3 -6.73 -6.95 -4.03
CA TRP A 3 -5.55 -6.17 -3.66
C TRP A 3 -5.79 -4.69 -3.92
N ILE A 4 -5.27 -3.84 -3.05
CA ILE A 4 -5.21 -2.40 -3.26
C ILE A 4 -3.78 -1.92 -3.12
N GLY A 5 -3.41 -0.94 -3.95
CA GLY A 5 -2.12 -0.25 -3.88
C GLY A 5 -2.32 1.25 -3.85
N LEU A 6 -1.54 1.96 -3.04
CA LEU A 6 -1.62 3.42 -2.88
C LEU A 6 -0.23 4.04 -2.93
N ASP A 7 -0.09 5.10 -3.71
CA ASP A 7 1.17 5.84 -3.83
C ASP A 7 0.96 7.33 -4.07
N ASP A 8 2.02 8.12 -3.90
CA ASP A 8 2.19 9.54 -4.21
C ASP A 8 1.13 10.47 -3.55
N THR A 9 0.73 10.15 -2.31
CA THR A 9 -0.24 10.96 -1.55
C THR A 9 0.42 12.04 -0.70
N ASP A 10 1.75 12.11 -0.66
CA ASP A 10 2.50 13.09 0.12
C ASP A 10 3.37 14.01 -0.77
N SER A 11 3.75 15.14 -0.19
CA SER A 11 4.66 16.11 -0.80
C SER A 11 5.78 16.49 0.18
N PRO A 12 6.78 17.26 -0.24
CA PRO A 12 7.76 17.85 0.68
C PRO A 12 7.13 18.65 1.83
N GLU A 13 6.00 19.31 1.57
CA GLU A 13 5.29 20.16 2.52
C GLU A 13 4.40 19.38 3.50
N GLY A 14 3.95 18.19 3.13
CA GLY A 14 3.04 17.43 4.00
C GLY A 14 2.53 16.13 3.39
N GLY A 15 1.50 15.56 4.04
CA GLY A 15 0.93 14.30 3.65
C GLY A 15 1.69 13.08 4.20
N CYS A 16 1.11 11.92 4.04
CA CYS A 16 1.73 10.66 4.44
C CYS A 16 0.98 9.46 3.86
N THR A 17 1.56 8.78 2.90
CA THR A 17 0.93 7.64 2.23
C THR A 17 0.56 6.51 3.20
N THR A 18 1.36 6.27 4.25
CA THR A 18 1.02 5.28 5.27
C THR A 18 -0.22 5.68 6.09
N TRP A 19 -0.40 6.97 6.34
CA TRP A 19 -1.60 7.47 7.01
C TRP A 19 -2.84 7.36 6.12
N ASP A 20 -2.72 7.73 4.85
CA ASP A 20 -3.84 7.63 3.91
C ASP A 20 -4.26 6.17 3.68
N MET A 21 -3.32 5.25 3.60
CA MET A 21 -3.63 3.81 3.56
C MET A 21 -4.36 3.35 4.83
N HIS A 22 -3.93 3.80 6.01
CA HIS A 22 -4.62 3.47 7.26
C HIS A 22 -6.07 3.96 7.26
N ILE A 23 -6.31 5.22 6.85
CA ILE A 23 -7.68 5.76 6.76
C ILE A 23 -8.51 4.98 5.73
N LEU A 24 -7.94 4.62 4.58
CA LEU A 24 -8.62 3.79 3.59
C LEU A 24 -9.02 2.43 4.16
N LEU A 25 -8.11 1.75 4.84
CA LEU A 25 -8.39 0.44 5.44
C LEU A 25 -9.47 0.52 6.53
N THR A 26 -9.43 1.55 7.38
CA THR A 26 -10.47 1.79 8.38
C THR A 26 -11.84 2.01 7.70
N HIS A 27 -11.86 2.81 6.63
CA HIS A 27 -13.08 3.04 5.86
C HIS A 27 -13.62 1.75 5.22
N LEU A 28 -12.74 0.89 4.70
CA LEU A 28 -13.13 -0.41 4.16
C LEU A 28 -13.68 -1.34 5.23
N GLU A 29 -13.10 -1.36 6.43
CA GLU A 29 -13.60 -2.14 7.57
C GLU A 29 -15.03 -1.70 7.98
N GLU A 30 -15.28 -0.40 8.02
CA GLU A 30 -16.62 0.16 8.29
C GLU A 30 -17.65 -0.21 7.21
N ASN A 31 -17.19 -0.53 5.99
CA ASN A 31 -18.03 -0.90 4.86
C ASN A 31 -18.05 -2.41 4.54
N GLY A 32 -17.66 -3.24 5.51
CA GLY A 32 -17.81 -4.69 5.42
C GLY A 32 -16.69 -5.42 4.69
N PHE A 33 -15.49 -4.82 4.63
CA PHE A 33 -14.27 -5.47 4.17
C PHE A 33 -13.28 -5.59 5.32
N ARG A 34 -12.42 -6.58 5.29
CA ARG A 34 -11.35 -6.73 6.27
C ARG A 34 -9.99 -6.92 5.60
N LEU A 35 -8.97 -6.44 6.27
CA LEU A 35 -7.58 -6.64 5.91
C LEU A 35 -7.17 -8.11 6.12
N VAL A 36 -6.38 -8.65 5.20
CA VAL A 36 -5.70 -9.93 5.33
C VAL A 36 -4.23 -9.68 5.66
N GLY A 37 -3.81 -10.08 6.85
CA GLY A 37 -2.46 -9.80 7.35
C GLY A 37 -2.25 -8.32 7.71
N ALA A 38 -1.13 -7.75 7.31
CA ALA A 38 -0.79 -6.35 7.54
C ALA A 38 -0.58 -5.61 6.20
N PRO A 39 -0.83 -4.30 6.16
CA PRO A 39 -0.50 -3.51 4.98
C PRO A 39 1.02 -3.53 4.76
N ARG A 40 1.44 -3.53 3.52
CA ARG A 40 2.83 -3.65 3.10
C ARG A 40 3.34 -2.29 2.62
N LEU A 41 4.49 -1.87 3.12
CA LEU A 41 5.21 -0.74 2.58
C LEU A 41 6.41 -1.28 1.78
N VAL A 42 6.35 -1.11 0.48
CA VAL A 42 7.28 -1.68 -0.48
C VAL A 42 8.24 -0.61 -0.98
N ARG A 43 9.54 -0.84 -0.79
CA ARG A 43 10.59 0.04 -1.30
C ARG A 43 10.80 -0.21 -2.78
N LEU A 44 10.96 0.89 -3.53
CA LEU A 44 11.16 0.90 -4.97
C LEU A 44 12.49 1.57 -5.30
N TRP A 45 12.78 1.72 -6.59
CA TRP A 45 14.04 2.29 -7.08
C TRP A 45 14.34 3.66 -6.45
N PRO A 46 15.50 3.81 -5.75
CA PRO A 46 15.76 5.00 -4.94
C PRO A 46 16.10 6.25 -5.75
N HIS A 47 16.28 6.12 -7.06
CA HIS A 47 16.66 7.22 -7.94
C HIS A 47 15.50 7.76 -8.80
N ALA A 48 14.27 7.42 -8.46
CA ALA A 48 13.10 7.96 -9.15
C ALA A 48 13.08 9.50 -9.09
N PRO A 49 12.86 10.18 -10.23
CA PRO A 49 13.08 11.62 -10.32
C PRO A 49 12.18 12.46 -9.42
N ARG A 50 10.94 12.03 -9.24
CA ARG A 50 9.89 12.79 -8.54
C ARG A 50 9.49 12.21 -7.18
N ARG A 51 10.38 11.47 -6.54
CA ARG A 51 10.11 10.96 -5.20
C ARG A 51 10.12 12.06 -4.14
N THR A 52 9.21 12.00 -3.20
CA THR A 52 9.10 13.00 -2.13
C THR A 52 10.17 12.84 -1.06
N ARG A 53 10.39 11.63 -0.55
CA ARG A 53 11.34 11.34 0.55
C ARG A 53 12.14 10.07 0.26
N GLY A 54 11.49 8.93 0.29
CA GLY A 54 12.03 7.66 -0.12
C GLY A 54 11.02 7.03 -1.05
N ASN A 55 11.45 6.43 -2.15
CA ASN A 55 10.54 5.82 -3.10
C ASN A 55 9.94 4.55 -2.49
N ALA A 56 8.69 4.63 -2.03
CA ALA A 56 7.96 3.52 -1.44
C ALA A 56 6.45 3.71 -1.57
N ALA A 57 5.78 2.66 -1.98
CA ALA A 57 4.33 2.59 -2.09
C ALA A 57 3.74 1.58 -1.10
N LEU A 58 2.43 1.63 -0.89
CA LEU A 58 1.75 0.68 -0.02
C LEU A 58 0.84 -0.26 -0.80
N SER A 59 0.67 -1.47 -0.26
CA SER A 59 -0.38 -2.39 -0.69
C SER A 59 -1.02 -3.10 0.49
N ALA A 60 -2.24 -3.57 0.26
CA ALA A 60 -2.98 -4.38 1.21
C ALA A 60 -3.83 -5.41 0.47
N GLU A 61 -3.97 -6.57 1.08
CA GLU A 61 -4.88 -7.60 0.66
C GLU A 61 -6.17 -7.49 1.47
N ILE A 62 -7.31 -7.47 0.80
CA ILE A 62 -8.62 -7.28 1.42
C ILE A 62 -9.61 -8.36 0.99
N VAL A 63 -10.51 -8.69 1.88
CA VAL A 63 -11.61 -9.63 1.61
C VAL A 63 -12.91 -9.08 2.18
N PRO A 64 -14.06 -9.36 1.57
CA PRO A 64 -15.34 -9.05 2.17
C PRO A 64 -15.51 -9.83 3.49
N VAL A 65 -16.17 -9.21 4.46
CA VAL A 65 -16.62 -9.89 5.67
C VAL A 65 -17.83 -10.72 5.29
N GLU A 66 -17.73 -12.03 5.40
CA GLU A 66 -18.89 -12.92 5.21
C GLU A 66 -19.91 -12.64 6.33
N LEU A 67 -21.03 -12.04 5.98
CA LEU A 67 -22.20 -12.03 6.83
C LEU A 67 -22.66 -13.49 6.93
N GLY A 68 -22.61 -14.05 8.12
CA GLY A 68 -22.83 -15.46 8.40
C GLY A 68 -23.98 -16.06 7.57
N LYS A 69 -23.69 -17.09 6.79
CA LYS A 69 -24.68 -17.84 6.04
C LYS A 69 -25.70 -18.41 7.02
N MET A 70 -26.92 -17.88 7.02
CA MET A 70 -28.07 -18.65 7.46
C MET A 70 -28.26 -19.81 6.48
N ASP A 71 -28.23 -20.99 7.03
CA ASP A 71 -28.39 -22.29 6.36
C ASP A 71 -29.68 -22.32 5.54
N ASP A 72 -29.59 -22.16 4.21
CA ASP A 72 -30.66 -22.55 3.32
C ASP A 72 -30.09 -23.16 2.04
N ARG A 73 -30.33 -24.47 1.90
CA ARG A 73 -29.86 -25.33 0.82
C ARG A 73 -30.73 -25.10 -0.40
N THR A 74 -30.33 -24.27 -1.36
CA THR A 74 -30.78 -24.41 -2.76
C THR A 74 -29.94 -23.59 -3.71
N ASP A 75 -29.45 -24.20 -4.81
CA ASP A 75 -28.83 -23.60 -6.03
C ASP A 75 -27.51 -22.81 -5.86
N GLU A 76 -26.44 -23.50 -5.43
CA GLU A 76 -25.17 -22.89 -5.01
C GLU A 76 -24.33 -22.22 -6.13
N HIS A 77 -24.39 -22.64 -7.40
CA HIS A 77 -23.45 -22.13 -8.40
C HIS A 77 -23.87 -20.80 -9.08
N HIS A 78 -25.15 -20.53 -9.22
CA HIS A 78 -25.61 -19.25 -9.82
C HIS A 78 -25.66 -18.11 -8.79
N ALA A 79 -25.97 -18.41 -7.55
CA ALA A 79 -26.01 -17.43 -6.47
C ALA A 79 -24.61 -16.94 -6.05
N ALA A 80 -23.59 -17.81 -6.08
CA ALA A 80 -22.22 -17.46 -5.74
C ALA A 80 -21.64 -16.42 -6.73
N ASN A 81 -21.84 -16.62 -8.03
CA ASN A 81 -21.30 -15.71 -9.06
C ASN A 81 -21.98 -14.32 -9.03
N GLN A 82 -23.28 -14.26 -8.77
CA GLN A 82 -23.99 -12.98 -8.65
C GLN A 82 -23.59 -12.21 -7.38
N ASN A 83 -23.31 -12.91 -6.28
CA ASN A 83 -22.82 -12.29 -5.05
C ASN A 83 -21.40 -11.72 -5.20
N GLU A 84 -20.51 -12.41 -5.89
CA GLU A 84 -19.14 -11.92 -6.13
C GLU A 84 -19.14 -10.66 -7.00
N VAL A 85 -19.89 -10.63 -8.10
CA VAL A 85 -20.02 -9.46 -8.96
C VAL A 85 -20.64 -8.26 -8.21
N SER A 86 -21.62 -8.52 -7.37
CA SER A 86 -22.25 -7.48 -6.54
C SER A 86 -21.29 -6.91 -5.50
N GLN A 87 -20.47 -7.76 -4.85
CA GLN A 87 -19.49 -7.34 -3.86
C GLN A 87 -18.33 -6.56 -4.49
N GLU A 88 -17.87 -6.96 -5.67
CA GLU A 88 -16.84 -6.24 -6.41
C GLU A 88 -17.32 -4.87 -6.85
N SER A 89 -18.52 -4.77 -7.41
CA SER A 89 -19.13 -3.49 -7.81
C SER A 89 -19.32 -2.55 -6.61
N ASN A 90 -19.68 -3.08 -5.45
CA ASN A 90 -19.78 -2.30 -4.21
C ASN A 90 -18.39 -1.82 -3.75
N LEU A 91 -17.38 -2.67 -3.80
CA LEU A 91 -16.01 -2.31 -3.46
C LEU A 91 -15.49 -1.18 -4.35
N HIS A 92 -15.69 -1.26 -5.67
CA HIS A 92 -15.29 -0.20 -6.59
C HIS A 92 -15.95 1.14 -6.24
N THR A 93 -17.24 1.11 -5.94
CA THR A 93 -17.97 2.32 -5.53
C THR A 93 -17.39 2.94 -4.25
N ILE A 94 -17.07 2.12 -3.26
CA ILE A 94 -16.46 2.56 -2.00
C ILE A 94 -15.08 3.17 -2.25
N LEU A 95 -14.23 2.49 -3.03
CA LEU A 95 -12.88 2.95 -3.34
C LEU A 95 -12.90 4.27 -4.12
N GLU A 96 -13.76 4.39 -5.13
CA GLU A 96 -13.93 5.61 -5.94
C GLU A 96 -14.42 6.78 -5.09
N GLN A 97 -15.43 6.55 -4.26
CA GLN A 97 -15.97 7.59 -3.39
C GLN A 97 -14.95 8.06 -2.37
N TRP A 98 -14.25 7.12 -1.70
CA TRP A 98 -13.19 7.46 -0.75
C TRP A 98 -12.07 8.25 -1.44
N PHE A 99 -11.57 7.78 -2.58
CA PHE A 99 -10.48 8.41 -3.31
C PHE A 99 -10.85 9.83 -3.75
N THR A 100 -12.04 9.98 -4.33
CA THR A 100 -12.56 11.28 -4.78
C THR A 100 -12.71 12.24 -3.62
N GLN A 101 -13.34 11.83 -2.52
CA GLN A 101 -13.52 12.69 -1.34
C GLN A 101 -12.19 13.08 -0.70
N ARG A 102 -11.25 12.12 -0.59
CA ARG A 102 -9.96 12.35 0.06
C ARG A 102 -9.08 13.32 -0.72
N PHE A 103 -9.05 13.21 -2.04
CA PHE A 103 -8.13 13.93 -2.91
C PHE A 103 -8.79 14.96 -3.84
N GLN A 104 -10.08 15.21 -3.71
CA GLN A 104 -10.83 16.16 -4.53
C GLN A 104 -10.18 17.56 -4.57
N HIS A 105 -9.60 18.03 -3.47
CA HIS A 105 -8.94 19.32 -3.40
C HIS A 105 -7.70 19.42 -4.33
N LEU A 106 -7.05 18.29 -4.62
CA LEU A 106 -5.90 18.24 -5.52
C LEU A 106 -6.29 18.34 -6.99
N SER A 107 -7.52 17.96 -7.36
CA SER A 107 -7.97 18.05 -8.75
C SER A 107 -8.12 19.50 -9.25
N GLN A 108 -8.10 20.47 -8.35
CA GLN A 108 -8.30 21.90 -8.66
C GLN A 108 -6.99 22.68 -8.70
N ILE A 109 -5.85 22.03 -8.45
CA ILE A 109 -4.54 22.67 -8.44
C ILE A 109 -3.65 22.18 -9.58
N THR A 110 -2.62 22.94 -9.88
CA THR A 110 -1.63 22.55 -10.88
C THR A 110 -0.69 21.50 -10.30
N HIS A 111 -0.37 20.48 -11.09
CA HIS A 111 0.61 19.46 -10.77
C HIS A 111 1.88 19.66 -11.62
N PRO A 112 2.84 20.46 -11.15
CA PRO A 112 4.07 20.70 -11.90
C PRO A 112 4.93 19.44 -11.96
N ASP A 113 5.79 19.37 -12.96
CA ASP A 113 6.67 18.22 -13.19
C ASP A 113 7.80 18.06 -12.17
N ASP A 114 7.96 19.02 -11.26
CA ASP A 114 9.01 19.00 -10.22
C ASP A 114 8.69 18.07 -9.03
N GLY A 115 7.48 17.50 -8.99
CA GLY A 115 7.07 16.59 -7.91
C GLY A 115 6.75 17.27 -6.58
N THR A 116 6.60 18.60 -6.56
CA THR A 116 6.25 19.33 -5.33
C THR A 116 4.82 19.14 -4.87
N THR A 117 3.94 18.77 -5.79
CA THR A 117 2.51 18.52 -5.53
C THR A 117 2.24 17.02 -5.51
N PRO A 118 1.50 16.49 -4.51
CA PRO A 118 1.07 15.10 -4.49
C PRO A 118 0.28 14.75 -5.76
N SER A 119 0.45 13.53 -6.25
CA SER A 119 -0.31 13.00 -7.38
C SER A 119 -0.82 11.60 -7.03
N PRO A 120 -1.76 11.53 -6.07
CA PRO A 120 -2.22 10.27 -5.52
C PRO A 120 -2.75 9.33 -6.58
N THR A 121 -2.36 8.07 -6.45
CA THR A 121 -2.83 6.99 -7.30
C THR A 121 -3.24 5.81 -6.43
N LEU A 122 -4.47 5.33 -6.64
CA LEU A 122 -5.01 4.10 -6.07
C LEU A 122 -5.19 3.09 -7.20
N VAL A 123 -4.67 1.89 -6.99
CA VAL A 123 -4.86 0.74 -7.88
C VAL A 123 -5.61 -0.33 -7.11
N TRP A 124 -6.64 -0.87 -7.73
CA TRP A 124 -7.29 -2.10 -7.29
C TRP A 124 -6.99 -3.21 -8.28
N SER A 125 -6.81 -4.43 -7.76
CA SER A 125 -6.67 -5.64 -8.58
C SER A 125 -7.39 -6.81 -7.93
N ARG A 126 -8.12 -7.59 -8.73
CA ARG A 126 -8.77 -8.82 -8.28
C ARG A 126 -7.75 -9.85 -7.83
N GLU A 127 -6.63 -9.91 -8.51
CA GLU A 127 -5.54 -10.83 -8.24
C GLU A 127 -4.25 -10.09 -7.96
N LYS A 128 -3.26 -10.80 -7.43
CA LYS A 128 -1.92 -10.26 -7.25
C LYS A 128 -1.29 -9.99 -8.61
N LEU A 129 -0.70 -8.82 -8.78
CA LEU A 129 -0.07 -8.41 -10.03
C LEU A 129 1.25 -9.18 -10.29
N PRO A 130 1.70 -9.26 -11.54
CA PRO A 130 2.91 -10.04 -11.91
C PRO A 130 4.15 -9.58 -11.15
N ALA A 131 4.91 -10.51 -10.57
CA ALA A 131 6.11 -10.20 -9.78
C ALA A 131 7.18 -9.42 -10.57
N ASP A 132 7.25 -9.57 -11.87
CA ASP A 132 8.17 -8.81 -12.72
C ASP A 132 7.92 -7.29 -12.66
N TRP A 133 6.70 -6.88 -12.33
CA TRP A 133 6.36 -5.47 -12.14
C TRP A 133 7.04 -4.88 -10.91
N TYR A 134 7.17 -5.65 -9.85
CA TYR A 134 7.97 -5.26 -8.69
C TYR A 134 9.45 -5.22 -9.04
N TRP A 135 9.98 -6.30 -9.65
CA TRP A 135 11.41 -6.40 -9.94
C TRP A 135 11.92 -5.32 -10.90
N SER A 136 11.13 -4.92 -11.88
CA SER A 136 11.47 -3.78 -12.74
C SER A 136 11.52 -2.47 -11.94
N ALA A 137 10.51 -2.20 -11.12
CA ALA A 137 10.38 -0.95 -10.37
C ALA A 137 11.39 -0.78 -9.22
N VAL A 138 12.08 -1.84 -8.80
CA VAL A 138 13.18 -1.76 -7.81
C VAL A 138 14.56 -1.62 -8.44
N ARG A 139 14.68 -1.86 -9.75
CA ARG A 139 15.96 -1.89 -10.47
C ARG A 139 16.19 -0.69 -11.36
N GLU A 140 15.12 -0.15 -11.92
CA GLU A 140 15.20 0.86 -12.96
C GLU A 140 13.97 1.78 -12.99
N TRP A 141 14.04 2.79 -13.82
CA TRP A 141 12.90 3.63 -14.14
C TRP A 141 11.90 2.83 -14.98
N VAL A 142 10.67 2.83 -14.53
CA VAL A 142 9.52 2.30 -15.28
C VAL A 142 8.68 3.48 -15.76
N GLU A 143 8.39 3.52 -17.05
CA GLU A 143 7.59 4.59 -17.64
C GLU A 143 6.12 4.49 -17.18
N PRO A 144 5.57 5.51 -16.50
CA PRO A 144 4.22 5.45 -15.93
C PRO A 144 3.12 5.19 -16.97
N ALA A 145 3.22 5.80 -18.16
CA ALA A 145 2.23 5.60 -19.22
C ALA A 145 2.19 4.13 -19.69
N SER A 146 3.33 3.48 -19.83
CA SER A 146 3.41 2.07 -20.19
C SER A 146 2.80 1.17 -19.10
N ARG A 147 3.02 1.50 -17.83
CA ARG A 147 2.43 0.77 -16.70
C ARG A 147 0.90 0.95 -16.65
N LEU A 148 0.40 2.15 -16.90
CA LEU A 148 -1.03 2.42 -16.95
C LEU A 148 -1.69 1.62 -18.07
N THR A 149 -1.11 1.65 -19.29
CA THR A 149 -1.63 0.86 -20.42
C THR A 149 -1.67 -0.64 -20.07
N ALA A 150 -0.61 -1.17 -19.45
CA ALA A 150 -0.59 -2.57 -19.06
C ALA A 150 -1.65 -2.92 -17.99
N LEU A 151 -1.97 -2.01 -17.10
CA LEU A 151 -3.08 -2.17 -16.15
C LEU A 151 -4.44 -2.13 -16.87
N GLU A 152 -4.64 -1.21 -17.80
CA GLU A 152 -5.89 -1.07 -18.55
C GLU A 152 -6.18 -2.31 -19.45
N GLU A 153 -5.14 -3.00 -19.90
CA GLU A 153 -5.25 -4.25 -20.67
C GLU A 153 -5.49 -5.49 -19.80
N LEU A 154 -5.26 -5.38 -18.48
CA LEU A 154 -5.39 -6.49 -17.55
C LEU A 154 -6.80 -6.53 -16.95
N GLU A 155 -7.53 -7.63 -17.24
CA GLU A 155 -8.85 -7.83 -16.65
C GLU A 155 -8.81 -7.87 -15.10
N GLY A 156 -9.79 -7.24 -14.46
CA GLY A 156 -9.88 -7.23 -13.00
C GLY A 156 -8.94 -6.24 -12.34
N THR A 157 -8.61 -5.15 -13.01
CA THR A 157 -7.90 -4.01 -12.44
C THR A 157 -8.68 -2.71 -12.64
N GLN A 158 -8.47 -1.76 -11.71
CA GLN A 158 -9.00 -0.42 -11.79
C GLN A 158 -7.99 0.58 -11.22
N VAL A 159 -7.89 1.75 -11.84
CA VAL A 159 -6.97 2.82 -11.43
C VAL A 159 -7.74 4.11 -11.21
N TRP A 160 -7.48 4.78 -10.10
CA TRP A 160 -7.92 6.15 -9.82
C TRP A 160 -6.68 7.01 -9.55
N SER A 161 -6.60 8.16 -10.20
CA SER A 161 -5.47 9.08 -10.04
C SER A 161 -5.90 10.54 -10.13
N VAL A 162 -5.15 11.41 -9.49
CA VAL A 162 -5.28 12.87 -9.59
C VAL A 162 -3.91 13.48 -9.87
N GLY A 163 -3.87 14.35 -10.86
CA GLY A 163 -2.62 15.00 -11.29
C GLY A 163 -1.80 14.13 -12.22
N ARG A 164 -0.50 13.98 -11.91
CA ARG A 164 0.39 13.10 -12.68
C ARG A 164 0.08 11.64 -12.40
N ILE A 165 0.46 10.77 -13.33
CA ILE A 165 0.24 9.32 -13.22
C ILE A 165 1.45 8.56 -12.66
N ASP A 166 2.45 9.25 -12.11
CA ASP A 166 3.69 8.62 -11.61
C ASP A 166 3.43 7.54 -10.55
N GLY A 167 2.46 7.79 -9.66
CA GLY A 167 2.07 6.87 -8.60
C GLY A 167 1.55 5.50 -9.08
N VAL A 168 1.18 5.37 -10.37
CA VAL A 168 0.70 4.08 -10.91
C VAL A 168 1.78 3.01 -10.85
N VAL A 169 3.04 3.40 -11.04
CA VAL A 169 4.17 2.47 -10.98
C VAL A 169 4.34 1.95 -9.57
N GLY A 170 4.34 2.85 -8.58
CA GLY A 170 4.50 2.47 -7.19
C GLY A 170 3.34 1.64 -6.66
N ALA A 171 2.11 2.10 -6.82
CA ALA A 171 0.92 1.41 -6.35
C ALA A 171 0.80 -0.02 -6.92
N SER A 172 0.98 -0.18 -8.24
CA SER A 172 0.93 -1.49 -8.88
C SER A 172 2.10 -2.40 -8.47
N SER A 173 3.31 -1.85 -8.34
CA SER A 173 4.48 -2.62 -7.92
C SER A 173 4.40 -3.08 -6.47
N ALA A 174 3.75 -2.31 -5.60
CA ALA A 174 3.50 -2.73 -4.24
C ALA A 174 2.53 -3.92 -4.17
N ILE A 175 1.52 -3.97 -5.04
CA ILE A 175 0.65 -5.16 -5.19
C ILE A 175 1.47 -6.35 -5.73
N ALA A 176 2.34 -6.09 -6.69
CA ALA A 176 3.17 -7.10 -7.36
C ALA A 176 4.28 -7.69 -6.49
N TRP A 177 4.59 -7.08 -5.35
CA TRP A 177 5.66 -7.57 -4.47
C TRP A 177 5.47 -9.05 -4.11
N PRO A 178 6.41 -9.94 -4.48
CA PRO A 178 6.21 -11.39 -4.39
C PRO A 178 6.16 -11.92 -2.95
N ALA A 179 6.71 -11.19 -1.98
CA ALA A 179 6.85 -11.64 -0.61
C ALA A 179 7.52 -13.04 -0.52
N ASP A 180 8.50 -13.25 -1.37
CA ASP A 180 9.25 -14.50 -1.46
C ASP A 180 10.36 -14.48 -0.39
N ARG A 181 10.33 -15.45 0.53
CA ARG A 181 11.29 -15.54 1.63
C ARG A 181 12.71 -15.86 1.16
N ASP A 182 12.87 -16.43 -0.01
CA ASP A 182 14.21 -16.69 -0.56
C ASP A 182 14.88 -15.41 -1.08
N TRP A 183 14.10 -14.35 -1.32
CA TRP A 183 14.54 -13.09 -1.91
C TRP A 183 14.17 -11.84 -1.11
N THR A 184 13.20 -11.95 -0.20
CA THR A 184 12.69 -10.83 0.57
C THR A 184 12.50 -11.21 2.03
N TRP A 185 12.94 -10.31 2.91
CA TRP A 185 12.62 -10.36 4.33
C TRP A 185 11.51 -9.37 4.63
N GLU A 186 10.63 -9.75 5.53
CA GLU A 186 9.55 -8.89 5.97
C GLU A 186 9.88 -8.30 7.33
N ALA A 187 9.80 -6.98 7.43
CA ALA A 187 9.91 -6.28 8.69
C ALA A 187 8.59 -5.56 8.99
N THR A 188 8.20 -5.54 10.24
CA THR A 188 7.02 -4.82 10.71
C THR A 188 7.48 -3.58 11.46
N ALA A 189 6.94 -2.43 11.09
CA ALA A 189 7.18 -1.18 11.80
C ALA A 189 5.86 -0.46 12.04
N TRP A 190 5.75 0.22 13.19
CA TRP A 190 4.56 0.98 13.56
C TRP A 190 4.92 2.15 14.47
N ARG A 191 3.94 2.99 14.77
CA ARG A 191 4.03 4.04 15.78
C ARG A 191 2.91 3.91 16.78
N MET A 192 3.20 4.25 18.03
CA MET A 192 2.16 4.45 19.02
C MET A 192 1.27 5.63 18.63
N ALA A 193 -0.02 5.58 18.99
CA ALA A 193 -1.00 6.60 18.61
C ALA A 193 -0.58 8.02 19.05
N GLU A 194 0.00 8.14 20.23
CA GLU A 194 0.50 9.41 20.80
C GLU A 194 1.68 10.00 20.01
N ASN A 195 2.37 9.19 19.22
CA ASN A 195 3.51 9.62 18.41
C ASN A 195 3.15 9.96 16.96
N ILE A 196 1.87 9.88 16.61
CA ILE A 196 1.39 10.27 15.27
C ILE A 196 1.54 11.78 15.11
N GLY A 197 2.22 12.19 14.03
CA GLY A 197 2.50 13.61 13.77
C GLY A 197 3.80 14.14 14.42
N ALA A 198 4.41 13.40 15.35
CA ALA A 198 5.72 13.74 15.90
C ALA A 198 6.85 13.53 14.86
N ASP A 199 8.06 14.02 15.19
CA ASP A 199 9.25 13.83 14.35
C ASP A 199 9.42 12.34 14.00
N ARG A 200 9.85 12.08 12.76
CA ARG A 200 10.11 10.72 12.26
C ARG A 200 11.37 10.09 12.83
N LYS A 201 12.21 10.85 13.49
CA LYS A 201 13.39 10.34 14.20
C LYS A 201 12.97 9.67 15.50
N VAL A 202 12.48 8.46 15.38
CA VAL A 202 12.13 7.63 16.54
C VAL A 202 13.38 6.87 16.98
N PRO A 203 13.75 6.90 18.27
CA PRO A 203 14.86 6.09 18.79
C PRO A 203 14.65 4.61 18.52
N SER A 204 15.71 3.89 18.19
CA SER A 204 15.66 2.45 17.92
C SER A 204 15.12 1.65 19.10
N GLU A 205 15.38 2.13 20.32
CA GLU A 205 14.93 1.51 21.57
C GLU A 205 13.39 1.49 21.64
N SER A 206 12.72 2.59 21.30
CA SER A 206 11.25 2.65 21.33
C SER A 206 10.59 1.75 20.28
N VAL A 207 11.27 1.50 19.16
CA VAL A 207 10.79 0.53 18.16
C VAL A 207 11.02 -0.90 18.66
N ALA A 208 12.14 -1.17 19.32
CA ALA A 208 12.43 -2.46 19.91
C ALA A 208 11.47 -2.83 21.07
N GLU A 209 11.16 -1.89 21.94
CA GLU A 209 10.16 -2.07 23.00
C GLU A 209 8.77 -2.41 22.44
N MET A 210 8.38 -1.74 21.35
CA MET A 210 7.13 -2.04 20.66
C MET A 210 7.17 -3.41 19.98
N ALA A 211 8.34 -3.85 19.52
CA ALA A 211 8.57 -5.13 18.91
C ALA A 211 8.32 -6.31 19.85
N GLU A 212 8.58 -6.14 21.13
CA GLU A 212 8.33 -7.17 22.14
C GLU A 212 6.84 -7.50 22.30
N LEU A 213 5.95 -6.60 21.85
CA LEU A 213 4.51 -6.85 21.84
C LEU A 213 4.07 -7.80 20.71
N PHE A 214 4.93 -8.08 19.75
CA PHE A 214 4.65 -8.94 18.60
C PHE A 214 5.68 -10.06 18.52
N SER A 215 5.23 -11.26 18.25
CA SER A 215 6.13 -12.40 18.02
C SER A 215 6.86 -12.23 16.69
N GLY A 216 8.15 -11.93 16.71
CA GLY A 216 8.96 -11.81 15.50
C GLY A 216 10.27 -11.05 15.74
N THR A 217 11.20 -11.18 14.82
CA THR A 217 12.44 -10.40 14.82
C THR A 217 12.22 -9.09 14.11
N ILE A 218 12.56 -7.97 14.73
CA ILE A 218 12.48 -6.65 14.10
C ILE A 218 13.88 -6.14 13.81
N LEU A 219 14.14 -5.92 12.53
CA LEU A 219 15.41 -5.45 11.99
C LEU A 219 15.33 -4.00 11.47
N ASN A 220 14.52 -3.16 12.10
CA ASN A 220 14.38 -1.77 11.69
C ASN A 220 15.40 -0.85 12.37
N ARG A 221 16.68 -1.16 12.21
CA ARG A 221 17.77 -0.42 12.84
C ARG A 221 18.89 -0.11 11.85
N ASP A 222 19.30 1.16 11.81
CA ASP A 222 20.59 1.55 11.22
C ASP A 222 21.71 1.28 12.24
N PRO A 223 22.58 0.30 12.03
CA PRO A 223 23.62 -0.05 12.98
C PRO A 223 24.67 1.06 13.15
N ASN A 224 24.83 1.94 12.15
CA ASN A 224 25.79 3.03 12.19
C ASN A 224 25.23 4.27 12.89
N ALA A 225 23.97 4.57 12.66
CA ALA A 225 23.30 5.74 13.24
C ALA A 225 22.57 5.45 14.55
N GLY A 226 22.39 4.18 14.94
CA GLY A 226 21.70 3.77 16.15
C GLY A 226 20.22 4.19 16.20
N ARG A 227 19.57 4.36 15.05
CA ARG A 227 18.19 4.83 14.91
C ARG A 227 17.37 3.89 14.04
N SER A 228 16.05 4.01 14.14
CA SER A 228 15.13 3.31 13.26
C SER A 228 15.25 3.81 11.83
N LEU A 229 15.31 2.89 10.89
CA LEU A 229 15.31 3.21 9.45
C LEU A 229 13.97 3.79 9.00
N ILE A 230 12.89 3.28 9.57
CA ILE A 230 11.54 3.60 9.15
C ILE A 230 10.63 3.76 10.37
N ALA A 231 9.86 4.85 10.39
CA ALA A 231 8.85 5.12 11.40
C ALA A 231 7.56 5.58 10.68
N PRO A 232 6.61 4.67 10.40
CA PRO A 232 5.34 5.02 9.78
C PRO A 232 4.52 5.95 10.69
N ARG A 233 3.66 6.77 10.10
CA ARG A 233 2.77 7.66 10.84
C ARG A 233 1.41 7.03 11.15
N THR A 234 1.38 5.74 11.38
CA THR A 234 0.14 5.04 11.67
C THR A 234 0.24 4.29 12.99
N PRO A 235 -0.88 4.14 13.74
CA PRO A 235 -0.91 3.33 14.94
C PRO A 235 -1.01 1.83 14.65
N CYS A 236 -1.11 1.44 13.39
CA CYS A 236 -1.14 0.04 12.97
C CYS A 236 0.22 -0.39 12.43
N PRO A 237 0.59 -1.67 12.55
CA PRO A 237 1.79 -2.21 11.96
C PRO A 237 1.74 -2.12 10.44
N VAL A 238 2.90 -1.84 9.85
CA VAL A 238 3.11 -1.85 8.40
C VAL A 238 4.22 -2.82 8.08
N LEU A 239 3.96 -3.74 7.17
CA LEU A 239 4.93 -4.73 6.73
C LEU A 239 5.87 -4.11 5.68
N TYR A 240 7.16 -4.28 5.91
CA TYR A 240 8.19 -3.87 4.96
C TYR A 240 8.71 -5.06 4.19
N GLY A 241 8.76 -4.94 2.87
CA GLY A 241 9.56 -5.81 2.03
C GLY A 241 11.01 -5.31 1.98
N ILE A 242 11.93 -6.09 2.52
CA ILE A 242 13.36 -5.83 2.45
C ILE A 242 13.97 -6.97 1.64
N ARG A 243 14.68 -6.63 0.57
CA ARG A 243 15.45 -7.61 -0.17
C ARG A 243 16.78 -7.86 0.53
N ALA A 244 17.01 -9.09 0.91
CA ALA A 244 18.25 -9.53 1.53
C ALA A 244 18.52 -11.00 1.16
N GLU A 245 19.79 -11.41 1.21
CA GLU A 245 20.19 -12.80 0.96
C GLU A 245 19.90 -13.68 2.17
N ASP A 246 19.92 -13.10 3.35
CA ASP A 246 19.65 -13.75 4.63
C ASP A 246 19.15 -12.72 5.67
N GLU A 247 18.76 -13.21 6.84
CA GLU A 247 18.28 -12.39 7.95
C GLU A 247 19.31 -11.36 8.43
N GLN A 248 20.60 -11.71 8.39
CA GLN A 248 21.67 -10.82 8.83
C GLN A 248 21.90 -9.67 7.87
N SER A 249 21.65 -9.88 6.57
CA SER A 249 21.75 -8.86 5.53
C SER A 249 20.52 -7.94 5.48
N ALA A 250 19.35 -8.40 5.98
CA ALA A 250 18.14 -7.62 6.04
C ALA A 250 18.19 -6.54 7.11
#